data_e937acd12d6c1c7b4627018d4d06cfd8
#
_entry.id   e937acd12d6c1c7b4627018d4d06cfd8
#
_cell.length_a   1.000
_cell.length_b   1.000
_cell.length_c   1.000
_cell.angle_alpha   90.00
_cell.angle_beta   90.00
_cell.angle_gamma   90.00
#
_symmetry.space_group_name_H-M   'P 1'
#
loop_
_entity.id
_entity.type
_entity.pdbx_description
1 polymer ?
#
loop_
_entity_poly.entity_id
_entity_poly.type
_entity_poly.pdbx_seq_one_letter_code
_entity_poly.pdbx_strand_id
1 'polypeptide(L)'
;HRQLTKLLSTYVESLPQLVNPRTGRLHTHYNLTGTATGRLSSKDPNLQNIPIRDEEGRRIREAFVPEEGWGFVSADYSQVELVILAHLSGDANLQAAFRDGVDVHRQTAALLFSEDIDKVTSEQRRIAKTINFGVMYGMSAFRLSNELDIPRRDAKEFIDAYFARYQGIKRFVDATVTRAEAEGGVRTILGRERPLPGIRNRNRTVKQAAERVAVNTPIQGSAADIMKRAMIAIETRLQQESLQARMLLQVHDEIIVEAPQEELDRVERLMQEEMSGAMKLDVPLRVSVERGQSWGDMH
;
A
#
# COMPACT_ATOMS: atom_id res chain seq x y z
N HIS A 1 -20.31 8.51 -18.04
CA HIS A 1 -21.29 7.47 -18.39
C HIS A 1 -20.72 6.06 -18.21
N ARG A 2 -19.59 5.70 -18.88
CA ARG A 2 -18.99 4.36 -18.82
C ARG A 2 -18.58 3.93 -17.39
N GLN A 3 -18.08 4.85 -16.59
CA GLN A 3 -17.70 4.62 -15.19
C GLN A 3 -18.94 4.27 -14.34
N LEU A 4 -19.99 5.09 -14.41
CA LEU A 4 -21.24 4.84 -13.68
C LEU A 4 -21.87 3.51 -14.07
N THR A 5 -21.91 3.17 -15.36
CA THR A 5 -22.44 1.88 -15.82
C THR A 5 -21.64 0.71 -15.22
N LYS A 6 -20.31 0.84 -15.15
CA LYS A 6 -19.46 -0.16 -14.53
C LYS A 6 -19.73 -0.30 -13.03
N LEU A 7 -19.88 0.80 -12.30
CA LEU A 7 -20.20 0.76 -10.86
C LEU A 7 -21.56 0.13 -10.61
N LEU A 8 -22.57 0.50 -11.42
CA LEU A 8 -23.92 -0.05 -11.33
C LEU A 8 -23.89 -1.57 -11.49
N SER A 9 -23.37 -2.09 -12.60
CA SER A 9 -23.36 -3.53 -12.88
C SER A 9 -22.45 -4.33 -11.96
N THR A 10 -21.29 -3.77 -11.57
CA THR A 10 -20.29 -4.52 -10.79
C THR A 10 -20.63 -4.56 -9.29
N TYR A 11 -21.24 -3.50 -8.75
CA TYR A 11 -21.49 -3.41 -7.32
C TYR A 11 -22.97 -3.28 -6.98
N VAL A 12 -23.70 -2.29 -7.51
CA VAL A 12 -25.05 -1.99 -7.08
C VAL A 12 -26.03 -3.12 -7.40
N GLU A 13 -25.94 -3.71 -8.59
CA GLU A 13 -26.82 -4.80 -9.02
C GLU A 13 -26.33 -6.18 -8.56
N SER A 14 -25.01 -6.39 -8.49
CA SER A 14 -24.46 -7.73 -8.22
C SER A 14 -24.30 -8.03 -6.73
N LEU A 15 -23.87 -7.07 -5.90
CA LEU A 15 -23.59 -7.34 -4.48
C LEU A 15 -24.84 -7.82 -3.70
N PRO A 16 -26.05 -7.25 -3.87
CA PRO A 16 -27.22 -7.74 -3.17
C PRO A 16 -27.56 -9.21 -3.47
N GLN A 17 -27.23 -9.69 -4.67
CA GLN A 17 -27.48 -11.08 -5.07
C GLN A 17 -26.48 -12.07 -4.43
N LEU A 18 -25.35 -11.57 -3.90
CA LEU A 18 -24.31 -12.37 -3.26
C LEU A 18 -24.45 -12.42 -1.74
N VAL A 19 -25.48 -11.77 -1.18
CA VAL A 19 -25.76 -11.86 0.26
C VAL A 19 -26.12 -13.29 0.63
N ASN A 20 -25.40 -13.85 1.59
CA ASN A 20 -25.65 -15.21 2.07
C ASN A 20 -26.96 -15.25 2.85
N PRO A 21 -27.97 -16.06 2.44
CA PRO A 21 -29.31 -16.06 3.07
C PRO A 21 -29.29 -16.58 4.51
N ARG A 22 -28.25 -17.31 4.95
CA ARG A 22 -28.14 -17.80 6.33
C ARG A 22 -27.56 -16.78 7.28
N THR A 23 -26.63 -15.94 6.79
CA THR A 23 -25.93 -14.96 7.63
C THR A 23 -26.46 -13.53 7.45
N GLY A 24 -27.18 -13.26 6.35
CA GLY A 24 -27.58 -11.91 5.95
C GLY A 24 -26.40 -11.00 5.53
N ARG A 25 -25.20 -11.58 5.32
CA ARG A 25 -23.96 -10.84 5.09
C ARG A 25 -23.32 -11.22 3.76
N LEU A 26 -22.48 -10.30 3.24
CA LEU A 26 -21.55 -10.57 2.14
C LEU A 26 -20.28 -11.23 2.67
N HIS A 27 -19.82 -12.26 1.97
CA HIS A 27 -18.56 -12.95 2.29
C HIS A 27 -17.69 -13.01 1.05
N THR A 28 -16.52 -12.33 1.09
CA THR A 28 -15.50 -12.46 0.06
C THR A 28 -14.62 -13.68 0.32
N HIS A 29 -13.98 -14.19 -0.72
CA HIS A 29 -12.97 -15.21 -0.62
C HIS A 29 -11.58 -14.58 -0.79
N TYR A 30 -10.70 -14.73 0.20
CA TYR A 30 -9.30 -14.34 0.10
C TYR A 30 -8.43 -15.46 -0.44
N ASN A 31 -7.75 -15.20 -1.56
CA ASN A 31 -6.76 -16.11 -2.11
C ASN A 31 -5.37 -15.72 -1.61
N LEU A 32 -4.72 -16.65 -0.89
CA LEU A 32 -3.39 -16.46 -0.29
C LEU A 32 -2.25 -16.58 -1.32
N THR A 33 -2.49 -17.23 -2.44
CA THR A 33 -1.47 -17.57 -3.46
C THR A 33 -1.75 -16.92 -4.82
N GLY A 34 -2.77 -16.06 -4.90
CA GLY A 34 -3.24 -15.46 -6.15
C GLY A 34 -2.35 -14.36 -6.73
N THR A 35 -1.36 -13.86 -5.97
CA THR A 35 -0.49 -12.77 -6.41
C THR A 35 0.99 -13.14 -6.31
N ALA A 36 1.79 -12.68 -7.26
CA ALA A 36 3.23 -12.95 -7.26
C ALA A 36 4.01 -12.18 -6.17
N THR A 37 3.40 -11.15 -5.56
CA THR A 37 3.99 -10.37 -4.46
C THR A 37 3.64 -10.93 -3.08
N GLY A 38 2.76 -11.92 -3.01
CA GLY A 38 2.25 -12.45 -1.75
C GLY A 38 1.14 -11.62 -1.10
N ARG A 39 0.65 -10.55 -1.77
CA ARG A 39 -0.57 -9.86 -1.34
C ARG A 39 -1.77 -10.80 -1.40
N LEU A 40 -2.74 -10.60 -0.52
CA LEU A 40 -4.04 -11.25 -0.64
C LEU A 40 -4.77 -10.71 -1.86
N SER A 41 -5.58 -11.53 -2.49
CA SER A 41 -6.54 -11.09 -3.49
C SER A 41 -7.94 -11.53 -3.11
N SER A 42 -8.92 -10.64 -3.25
CA SER A 42 -10.31 -10.84 -2.92
C SER A 42 -11.10 -11.20 -4.19
N LYS A 43 -12.01 -12.18 -4.10
CA LYS A 43 -12.89 -12.58 -5.20
C LYS A 43 -14.24 -13.07 -4.68
N ASP A 44 -15.24 -13.05 -5.53
CA ASP A 44 -16.57 -13.59 -5.35
C ASP A 44 -17.33 -13.08 -4.10
N PRO A 45 -17.44 -11.74 -3.88
CA PRO A 45 -17.06 -10.59 -4.71
C PRO A 45 -15.66 -10.06 -4.42
N ASN A 46 -15.04 -9.32 -5.38
CA ASN A 46 -13.82 -8.58 -5.11
C ASN A 46 -14.12 -7.26 -4.39
N LEU A 47 -13.93 -7.23 -3.08
CA LEU A 47 -14.16 -6.04 -2.24
C LEU A 47 -12.95 -5.09 -2.19
N GLN A 48 -11.76 -5.53 -2.63
CA GLN A 48 -10.55 -4.68 -2.65
C GLN A 48 -10.57 -3.63 -3.76
N ASN A 49 -11.47 -3.74 -4.74
CA ASN A 49 -11.55 -2.84 -5.89
C ASN A 49 -12.70 -1.83 -5.82
N ILE A 50 -13.43 -1.75 -4.71
CA ILE A 50 -14.47 -0.73 -4.53
C ILE A 50 -13.79 0.65 -4.47
N PRO A 51 -14.13 1.59 -5.36
CA PRO A 51 -13.47 2.90 -5.42
C PRO A 51 -13.62 3.68 -4.11
N ILE A 52 -12.62 4.51 -3.81
CA ILE A 52 -12.60 5.38 -2.62
C ILE A 52 -12.49 6.88 -3.00
N ARG A 53 -11.97 7.18 -4.20
CA ARG A 53 -11.59 8.54 -4.57
C ARG A 53 -12.74 9.38 -5.09
N ASP A 54 -13.78 8.73 -5.62
CA ASP A 54 -14.97 9.38 -6.16
C ASP A 54 -16.15 9.25 -5.21
N GLU A 55 -17.09 10.17 -5.31
CA GLU A 55 -18.28 10.24 -4.46
C GLU A 55 -19.14 8.98 -4.57
N GLU A 56 -19.32 8.47 -5.80
CA GLU A 56 -20.09 7.28 -6.06
C GLU A 56 -19.46 6.02 -5.42
N GLY A 57 -18.14 5.90 -5.46
CA GLY A 57 -17.43 4.80 -4.80
C GLY A 57 -17.57 4.86 -3.29
N ARG A 58 -17.50 6.06 -2.71
CA ARG A 58 -17.71 6.29 -1.28
C ARG A 58 -19.13 5.90 -0.87
N ARG A 59 -20.16 6.29 -1.62
CA ARG A 59 -21.55 5.88 -1.40
C ARG A 59 -21.76 4.37 -1.44
N ILE A 60 -21.02 3.66 -2.30
CA ILE A 60 -21.07 2.18 -2.29
C ILE A 60 -20.51 1.64 -0.96
N ARG A 61 -19.44 2.24 -0.43
CA ARG A 61 -18.88 1.83 0.87
C ARG A 61 -19.79 2.13 2.05
N GLU A 62 -20.62 3.18 2.00
CA GLU A 62 -21.63 3.50 3.00
C GLU A 62 -22.69 2.38 3.17
N ALA A 63 -22.89 1.56 2.15
CA ALA A 63 -23.81 0.42 2.22
C ALA A 63 -23.26 -0.77 3.04
N PHE A 64 -21.97 -0.75 3.38
CA PHE A 64 -21.38 -1.76 4.24
C PHE A 64 -21.42 -1.28 5.68
N VAL A 65 -22.25 -1.93 6.48
CA VAL A 65 -22.52 -1.58 7.88
C VAL A 65 -22.15 -2.74 8.80
N PRO A 66 -21.76 -2.46 10.07
CA PRO A 66 -21.52 -3.51 11.06
C PRO A 66 -22.80 -4.18 11.52
N GLU A 67 -22.70 -5.20 12.37
CA GLU A 67 -23.84 -5.79 13.08
C GLU A 67 -24.54 -4.74 13.95
N GLU A 68 -25.83 -4.87 14.19
CA GLU A 68 -26.59 -3.92 15.02
C GLU A 68 -26.00 -3.86 16.44
N GLY A 69 -25.76 -2.64 16.94
CA GLY A 69 -25.09 -2.40 18.22
C GLY A 69 -23.56 -2.50 18.15
N TRP A 70 -22.98 -2.68 16.96
CA TRP A 70 -21.55 -2.75 16.73
C TRP A 70 -21.04 -1.50 15.98
N GLY A 71 -19.74 -1.40 15.85
CA GLY A 71 -19.07 -0.37 15.04
C GLY A 71 -17.87 -0.96 14.30
N PHE A 72 -17.41 -0.26 13.26
CA PHE A 72 -16.16 -0.58 12.59
C PHE A 72 -14.97 0.14 13.20
N VAL A 73 -13.84 -0.55 13.20
CA VAL A 73 -12.52 0.03 13.40
C VAL A 73 -11.69 -0.31 12.17
N SER A 74 -11.20 0.70 11.48
CA SER A 74 -10.23 0.57 10.38
C SER A 74 -8.86 0.99 10.86
N ALA A 75 -7.83 0.25 10.47
CA ALA A 75 -6.45 0.63 10.69
C ALA A 75 -5.65 0.46 9.38
N ASP A 76 -5.02 1.55 8.94
CA ASP A 76 -4.27 1.64 7.68
C ASP A 76 -2.82 2.02 7.91
N TYR A 77 -1.91 1.36 7.19
CA TYR A 77 -0.50 1.72 7.20
C TYR A 77 -0.24 2.98 6.39
N SER A 78 0.27 3.99 7.04
CA SER A 78 0.69 5.22 6.37
C SER A 78 1.96 4.98 5.54
N GLN A 79 1.81 4.93 4.20
CA GLN A 79 2.93 4.88 3.26
C GLN A 79 3.91 3.70 3.47
N VAL A 80 3.41 2.53 3.82
CA VAL A 80 4.22 1.35 4.20
C VAL A 80 5.31 1.00 3.17
N GLU A 81 5.03 1.12 1.88
CA GLU A 81 6.02 0.83 0.83
C GLU A 81 7.20 1.82 0.85
N LEU A 82 6.97 3.11 1.14
CA LEU A 82 8.04 4.09 1.30
C LEU A 82 8.82 3.88 2.60
N VAL A 83 8.16 3.46 3.67
CA VAL A 83 8.81 3.06 4.94
C VAL A 83 9.74 1.87 4.69
N ILE A 84 9.29 0.86 3.95
CA ILE A 84 10.11 -0.30 3.58
C ILE A 84 11.27 0.11 2.67
N LEU A 85 11.04 1.00 1.71
CA LEU A 85 12.11 1.54 0.86
C LEU A 85 13.16 2.29 1.71
N ALA A 86 12.75 3.08 2.70
CA ALA A 86 13.66 3.77 3.61
C ALA A 86 14.52 2.79 4.42
N HIS A 87 13.94 1.70 4.89
CA HIS A 87 14.65 0.63 5.59
C HIS A 87 15.63 -0.12 4.67
N LEU A 88 15.15 -0.61 3.52
CA LEU A 88 15.96 -1.42 2.60
C LEU A 88 17.10 -0.64 1.95
N SER A 89 16.88 0.64 1.66
CA SER A 89 17.89 1.50 1.02
C SER A 89 18.89 2.10 2.00
N GLY A 90 18.53 2.20 3.28
CA GLY A 90 19.32 2.92 4.27
C GLY A 90 19.55 4.40 3.92
N ASP A 91 18.67 4.99 3.08
CA ASP A 91 18.81 6.38 2.66
C ASP A 91 18.56 7.34 3.81
N ALA A 92 19.60 8.12 4.18
CA ALA A 92 19.55 8.98 5.34
C ALA A 92 18.47 10.07 5.26
N ASN A 93 18.27 10.66 4.07
CA ASN A 93 17.24 11.69 3.86
C ASN A 93 15.83 11.13 4.00
N LEU A 94 15.60 9.95 3.41
CA LEU A 94 14.29 9.30 3.49
C LEU A 94 14.01 8.80 4.91
N GLN A 95 15.01 8.22 5.59
CA GLN A 95 14.87 7.77 6.98
C GLN A 95 14.61 8.94 7.94
N ALA A 96 15.32 10.06 7.78
CA ALA A 96 15.12 11.26 8.59
C ALA A 96 13.66 11.76 8.45
N ALA A 97 13.13 11.87 7.22
CA ALA A 97 11.75 12.28 6.99
C ALA A 97 10.73 11.45 7.80
N PHE A 98 10.91 10.13 7.81
CA PHE A 98 10.01 9.25 8.56
C PHE A 98 10.19 9.35 10.08
N ARG A 99 11.42 9.48 10.57
CA ARG A 99 11.68 9.64 12.02
C ARG A 99 11.11 10.95 12.54
N ASP A 100 11.33 12.04 11.81
CA ASP A 100 10.91 13.39 12.20
C ASP A 100 9.43 13.65 11.94
N GLY A 101 8.71 12.71 11.29
CA GLY A 101 7.28 12.85 10.99
C GLY A 101 6.97 13.88 9.91
N VAL A 102 7.94 14.19 9.08
CA VAL A 102 7.79 15.13 7.97
C VAL A 102 7.05 14.46 6.81
N ASP A 103 6.23 15.24 6.09
CA ASP A 103 5.61 14.78 4.85
C ASP A 103 6.70 14.47 3.81
N VAL A 104 6.92 13.16 3.56
CA VAL A 104 7.95 12.65 2.64
C VAL A 104 7.82 13.25 1.25
N HIS A 105 6.60 13.46 0.75
CA HIS A 105 6.41 14.04 -0.58
C HIS A 105 6.74 15.52 -0.59
N ARG A 106 6.42 16.24 0.48
CA ARG A 106 6.79 17.65 0.64
C ARG A 106 8.29 17.82 0.79
N GLN A 107 8.95 16.96 1.57
CA GLN A 107 10.41 16.96 1.68
C GLN A 107 11.10 16.63 0.34
N THR A 108 10.60 15.61 -0.38
CA THR A 108 11.11 15.31 -1.72
C THR A 108 10.96 16.49 -2.66
N ALA A 109 9.82 17.19 -2.63
CA ALA A 109 9.61 18.39 -3.42
C ALA A 109 10.62 19.50 -3.06
N ALA A 110 10.81 19.79 -1.77
CA ALA A 110 11.79 20.76 -1.30
C ALA A 110 13.20 20.46 -1.84
N LEU A 111 13.62 19.19 -1.81
CA LEU A 111 14.91 18.75 -2.34
C LEU A 111 14.99 18.87 -3.88
N LEU A 112 13.95 18.52 -4.61
CA LEU A 112 13.94 18.54 -6.08
C LEU A 112 13.90 19.96 -6.65
N PHE A 113 13.11 20.83 -6.02
CA PHE A 113 12.91 22.21 -6.49
C PHE A 113 13.84 23.21 -5.81
N SER A 114 14.69 22.75 -4.85
CA SER A 114 15.58 23.60 -4.04
C SER A 114 14.82 24.74 -3.32
N GLU A 115 13.66 24.38 -2.76
CA GLU A 115 12.77 25.27 -2.02
C GLU A 115 12.75 24.93 -0.53
N ASP A 116 12.39 25.92 0.31
CA ASP A 116 12.07 25.66 1.71
C ASP A 116 10.83 24.78 1.80
N ILE A 117 10.79 23.83 2.72
CA ILE A 117 9.69 22.85 2.86
C ILE A 117 8.33 23.53 3.07
N ASP A 118 8.31 24.68 3.76
CA ASP A 118 7.09 25.44 4.02
C ASP A 118 6.58 26.19 2.78
N LYS A 119 7.43 26.43 1.80
CA LYS A 119 7.08 27.10 0.54
C LYS A 119 6.68 26.11 -0.57
N VAL A 120 6.82 24.81 -0.34
CA VAL A 120 6.44 23.79 -1.32
C VAL A 120 4.96 23.91 -1.65
N THR A 121 4.66 24.09 -2.95
CA THR A 121 3.29 24.16 -3.46
C THR A 121 2.64 22.79 -3.52
N SER A 122 1.30 22.76 -3.58
CA SER A 122 0.55 21.51 -3.76
C SER A 122 0.92 20.78 -5.06
N GLU A 123 1.22 21.53 -6.12
CA GLU A 123 1.64 20.96 -7.39
C GLU A 123 3.03 20.34 -7.33
N GLN A 124 4.01 21.01 -6.72
CA GLN A 124 5.35 20.43 -6.47
C GLN A 124 5.27 19.17 -5.62
N ARG A 125 4.43 19.17 -4.58
CA ARG A 125 4.17 17.99 -3.75
C ARG A 125 3.54 16.85 -4.57
N ARG A 126 2.61 17.16 -5.47
CA ARG A 126 1.99 16.16 -6.38
C ARG A 126 3.04 15.54 -7.31
N ILE A 127 3.90 16.36 -7.91
CA ILE A 127 5.01 15.90 -8.75
C ILE A 127 5.94 14.98 -7.95
N ALA A 128 6.38 15.41 -6.77
CA ALA A 128 7.24 14.62 -5.90
C ALA A 128 6.59 13.29 -5.47
N LYS A 129 5.28 13.28 -5.19
CA LYS A 129 4.53 12.05 -4.91
C LYS A 129 4.58 11.08 -6.08
N THR A 130 4.36 11.57 -7.30
CA THR A 130 4.44 10.76 -8.52
C THR A 130 5.85 10.19 -8.73
N ILE A 131 6.90 10.99 -8.45
CA ILE A 131 8.29 10.54 -8.56
C ILE A 131 8.62 9.51 -7.48
N ASN A 132 8.27 9.74 -6.23
CA ASN A 132 8.52 8.80 -5.13
C ASN A 132 7.94 7.41 -5.43
N PHE A 133 6.68 7.34 -5.84
CA PHE A 133 6.07 6.06 -6.25
C PHE A 133 6.64 5.54 -7.56
N GLY A 134 6.88 6.43 -8.52
CA GLY A 134 7.42 6.07 -9.82
C GLY A 134 8.76 5.36 -9.74
N VAL A 135 9.67 5.86 -8.90
CA VAL A 135 10.99 5.26 -8.70
C VAL A 135 10.87 3.84 -8.09
N MET A 136 10.02 3.65 -7.11
CA MET A 136 9.77 2.31 -6.53
C MET A 136 9.29 1.30 -7.58
N TYR A 137 8.52 1.76 -8.55
CA TYR A 137 7.99 0.91 -9.64
C TYR A 137 8.90 0.88 -10.87
N GLY A 138 10.12 1.44 -10.79
CA GLY A 138 11.05 1.49 -11.91
C GLY A 138 10.52 2.28 -13.11
N MET A 139 9.85 3.41 -12.84
CA MET A 139 9.26 4.27 -13.86
C MET A 139 10.34 4.88 -14.74
N SER A 140 10.16 4.78 -16.06
CA SER A 140 11.03 5.44 -17.04
C SER A 140 10.67 6.92 -17.19
N ALA A 141 11.62 7.74 -17.69
CA ALA A 141 11.37 9.14 -18.02
C ALA A 141 10.22 9.32 -19.03
N PHE A 142 10.02 8.36 -19.93
CA PHE A 142 8.88 8.36 -20.86
C PHE A 142 7.54 8.23 -20.13
N ARG A 143 7.44 7.29 -19.17
CA ARG A 143 6.21 7.11 -18.39
C ARG A 143 5.95 8.31 -17.47
N LEU A 144 6.99 8.82 -16.81
CA LEU A 144 6.86 10.01 -15.96
C LEU A 144 6.42 11.24 -16.75
N SER A 145 6.97 11.44 -17.97
CA SER A 145 6.59 12.54 -18.86
C SER A 145 5.10 12.49 -19.21
N ASN A 146 4.57 11.30 -19.50
CA ASN A 146 3.14 11.13 -19.79
C ASN A 146 2.25 11.32 -18.55
N GLU A 147 2.72 10.89 -17.36
CA GLU A 147 1.96 10.99 -16.12
C GLU A 147 1.85 12.44 -15.61
N LEU A 148 2.90 13.23 -15.83
CA LEU A 148 2.96 14.64 -15.40
C LEU A 148 2.62 15.62 -16.50
N ASP A 149 2.41 15.16 -17.74
CA ASP A 149 2.22 15.99 -18.94
C ASP A 149 3.36 17.03 -19.13
N ILE A 150 4.61 16.55 -19.03
CA ILE A 150 5.82 17.36 -19.15
C ILE A 150 6.74 16.80 -20.25
N PRO A 151 7.67 17.61 -20.80
CA PRO A 151 8.67 17.12 -21.75
C PRO A 151 9.50 15.97 -21.16
N ARG A 152 9.83 14.97 -22.00
CA ARG A 152 10.64 13.81 -21.59
C ARG A 152 12.02 14.20 -21.04
N ARG A 153 12.59 15.32 -21.48
CA ARG A 153 13.84 15.87 -20.96
C ARG A 153 13.68 16.24 -19.50
N ASP A 154 12.62 16.97 -19.16
CA ASP A 154 12.35 17.46 -17.81
C ASP A 154 12.04 16.30 -16.87
N ALA A 155 11.29 15.29 -17.35
CA ALA A 155 11.06 14.05 -16.60
C ALA A 155 12.37 13.30 -16.30
N LYS A 156 13.33 13.31 -17.25
CA LYS A 156 14.65 12.71 -17.01
C LYS A 156 15.44 13.51 -15.98
N GLU A 157 15.43 14.83 -16.06
CA GLU A 157 16.10 15.72 -15.10
C GLU A 157 15.55 15.52 -13.67
N PHE A 158 14.22 15.35 -13.50
CA PHE A 158 13.62 15.02 -12.20
C PHE A 158 14.09 13.67 -11.66
N ILE A 159 14.17 12.63 -12.48
CA ILE A 159 14.67 11.32 -12.04
C ILE A 159 16.15 11.40 -11.66
N ASP A 160 16.97 12.09 -12.45
CA ASP A 160 18.38 12.25 -12.17
C ASP A 160 18.59 13.07 -10.87
N ALA A 161 17.85 14.16 -10.67
CA ALA A 161 17.87 14.96 -9.44
C ALA A 161 17.40 14.15 -8.22
N TYR A 162 16.36 13.32 -8.38
CA TYR A 162 15.90 12.43 -7.33
C TYR A 162 17.01 11.48 -6.85
N PHE A 163 17.66 10.77 -7.77
CA PHE A 163 18.73 9.85 -7.42
C PHE A 163 20.00 10.55 -6.90
N ALA A 164 20.26 11.79 -7.32
CA ALA A 164 21.34 12.60 -6.78
C ALA A 164 21.09 12.96 -5.29
N ARG A 165 19.84 13.17 -4.91
CA ARG A 165 19.43 13.50 -3.53
C ARG A 165 19.23 12.26 -2.66
N TYR A 166 18.74 11.17 -3.24
CA TYR A 166 18.49 9.89 -2.56
C TYR A 166 19.47 8.81 -3.04
N GLN A 167 20.74 9.01 -2.72
CA GLN A 167 21.82 8.10 -3.17
C GLN A 167 21.70 6.69 -2.58
N GLY A 168 21.13 6.56 -1.38
CA GLY A 168 20.81 5.25 -0.77
C GLY A 168 19.84 4.46 -1.61
N ILE A 169 18.78 5.13 -2.11
CA ILE A 169 17.81 4.50 -3.00
C ILE A 169 18.47 4.07 -4.32
N LYS A 170 19.33 4.92 -4.90
CA LYS A 170 20.06 4.56 -6.13
C LYS A 170 20.90 3.30 -5.94
N ARG A 171 21.68 3.24 -4.85
CA ARG A 171 22.50 2.06 -4.52
C ARG A 171 21.64 0.81 -4.31
N PHE A 172 20.50 0.94 -3.62
CA PHE A 172 19.56 -0.16 -3.41
C PHE A 172 19.03 -0.70 -4.74
N VAL A 173 18.58 0.18 -5.63
CA VAL A 173 18.05 -0.20 -6.96
C VAL A 173 19.13 -0.96 -7.76
N ASP A 174 20.33 -0.39 -7.89
CA ASP A 174 21.41 -0.99 -8.66
C ASP A 174 21.86 -2.33 -8.06
N ALA A 175 22.04 -2.40 -6.75
CA ALA A 175 22.44 -3.63 -6.06
C ALA A 175 21.36 -4.72 -6.17
N THR A 176 20.07 -4.34 -6.14
CA THR A 176 18.97 -5.29 -6.28
C THR A 176 18.92 -5.90 -7.67
N VAL A 177 19.10 -5.09 -8.72
CA VAL A 177 19.15 -5.59 -10.10
C VAL A 177 20.37 -6.50 -10.29
N THR A 178 21.54 -6.08 -9.85
CA THR A 178 22.78 -6.88 -9.94
C THR A 178 22.63 -8.24 -9.25
N ARG A 179 22.07 -8.24 -8.03
CA ARG A 179 21.82 -9.49 -7.29
C ARG A 179 20.79 -10.36 -7.99
N ALA A 180 19.70 -9.77 -8.49
CA ALA A 180 18.69 -10.50 -9.24
C ALA A 180 19.26 -11.18 -10.50
N GLU A 181 20.18 -10.52 -11.20
CA GLU A 181 20.90 -11.12 -12.34
C GLU A 181 21.79 -12.29 -11.90
N ALA A 182 22.46 -12.18 -10.77
CA ALA A 182 23.33 -13.24 -10.24
C ALA A 182 22.52 -14.44 -9.73
N GLU A 183 21.45 -14.19 -8.95
CA GLU A 183 20.67 -15.23 -8.25
C GLU A 183 19.48 -15.76 -9.07
N GLY A 184 19.03 -15.04 -10.10
CA GLY A 184 17.86 -15.40 -10.91
C GLY A 184 16.52 -15.02 -10.26
N GLY A 185 16.54 -14.26 -9.17
CA GLY A 185 15.36 -13.87 -8.41
C GLY A 185 15.66 -12.83 -7.34
N VAL A 186 14.64 -12.49 -6.55
CA VAL A 186 14.71 -11.55 -5.43
C VAL A 186 13.96 -12.11 -4.22
N ARG A 187 14.19 -11.52 -3.04
CA ARG A 187 13.57 -11.90 -1.78
C ARG A 187 12.96 -10.71 -1.05
N THR A 188 11.91 -10.98 -0.27
CA THR A 188 11.37 -10.02 0.71
C THR A 188 12.26 -9.97 1.96
N ILE A 189 11.97 -9.05 2.89
CA ILE A 189 12.65 -8.97 4.21
C ILE A 189 12.52 -10.30 4.99
N LEU A 190 11.38 -11.00 4.87
CA LEU A 190 11.16 -12.30 5.51
C LEU A 190 11.66 -13.50 4.68
N GLY A 191 12.38 -13.24 3.58
CA GLY A 191 13.01 -14.29 2.80
C GLY A 191 12.11 -14.99 1.78
N ARG A 192 10.88 -14.50 1.52
CA ARG A 192 10.04 -15.03 0.46
C ARG A 192 10.69 -14.76 -0.89
N GLU A 193 10.89 -15.82 -1.66
CA GLU A 193 11.55 -15.78 -2.96
C GLU A 193 10.57 -15.48 -4.09
N ARG A 194 11.03 -14.72 -5.07
CA ARG A 194 10.38 -14.55 -6.36
C ARG A 194 11.37 -14.80 -7.49
N PRO A 195 11.24 -15.90 -8.24
CA PRO A 195 12.05 -16.15 -9.43
C PRO A 195 11.77 -15.10 -10.52
N LEU A 196 12.82 -14.73 -11.25
CA LEU A 196 12.77 -13.75 -12.34
C LEU A 196 13.37 -14.34 -13.64
N PRO A 197 12.69 -15.23 -14.32
CA PRO A 197 13.26 -15.93 -15.50
C PRO A 197 13.63 -14.98 -16.63
N GLY A 198 13.02 -13.78 -16.69
CA GLY A 198 13.33 -12.74 -17.69
C GLY A 198 14.56 -11.88 -17.39
N ILE A 199 15.18 -11.98 -16.20
CA ILE A 199 16.23 -11.03 -15.76
C ILE A 199 17.51 -11.09 -16.59
N ARG A 200 17.82 -12.28 -17.16
CA ARG A 200 18.98 -12.52 -18.03
C ARG A 200 18.61 -12.59 -19.51
N ASN A 201 17.40 -12.15 -19.88
CA ASN A 201 16.92 -12.26 -21.26
C ASN A 201 17.69 -11.29 -22.17
N ARG A 202 18.02 -11.76 -23.39
CA ARG A 202 18.69 -10.92 -24.42
C ARG A 202 17.78 -9.84 -24.99
N ASN A 203 16.45 -10.07 -24.99
CA ASN A 203 15.48 -9.06 -25.37
C ASN A 203 15.42 -7.97 -24.28
N ARG A 204 15.82 -6.75 -24.64
CA ARG A 204 15.90 -5.61 -23.73
C ARG A 204 14.56 -5.30 -23.07
N THR A 205 13.45 -5.41 -23.78
CA THR A 205 12.10 -5.16 -23.23
C THR A 205 11.75 -6.14 -22.12
N VAL A 206 12.04 -7.44 -22.34
CA VAL A 206 11.81 -8.50 -21.33
C VAL A 206 12.71 -8.29 -20.12
N LYS A 207 13.99 -7.99 -20.35
CA LYS A 207 14.96 -7.72 -19.29
C LYS A 207 14.54 -6.52 -18.44
N GLN A 208 14.22 -5.39 -19.06
CA GLN A 208 13.77 -4.19 -18.34
C GLN A 208 12.47 -4.42 -17.56
N ALA A 209 11.54 -5.22 -18.08
CA ALA A 209 10.36 -5.62 -17.33
C ALA A 209 10.73 -6.43 -16.07
N ALA A 210 11.67 -7.37 -16.18
CA ALA A 210 12.15 -8.16 -15.05
C ALA A 210 12.92 -7.30 -14.03
N GLU A 211 13.74 -6.33 -14.47
CA GLU A 211 14.44 -5.37 -13.60
C GLU A 211 13.44 -4.55 -12.75
N ARG A 212 12.35 -4.05 -13.37
CA ARG A 212 11.28 -3.36 -12.61
C ARG A 212 10.63 -4.26 -11.57
N VAL A 213 10.37 -5.51 -11.93
CA VAL A 213 9.83 -6.51 -10.99
C VAL A 213 10.82 -6.82 -9.88
N ALA A 214 12.13 -6.85 -10.18
CA ALA A 214 13.18 -7.06 -9.21
C ALA A 214 13.21 -5.97 -8.13
N VAL A 215 13.11 -4.71 -8.52
CA VAL A 215 13.12 -3.57 -7.58
C VAL A 215 11.83 -3.52 -6.76
N ASN A 216 10.69 -3.75 -7.39
CA ASN A 216 9.37 -3.64 -6.76
C ASN A 216 9.09 -4.78 -5.75
N THR A 217 9.50 -6.00 -6.07
CA THR A 217 9.13 -7.19 -5.28
C THR A 217 9.62 -7.16 -3.82
N PRO A 218 10.87 -6.78 -3.50
CA PRO A 218 11.29 -6.66 -2.11
C PRO A 218 10.44 -5.68 -1.31
N ILE A 219 9.96 -4.61 -1.93
CA ILE A 219 9.15 -3.58 -1.29
C ILE A 219 7.72 -4.06 -1.10
N GLN A 220 7.01 -4.36 -2.19
CA GLN A 220 5.60 -4.80 -2.12
C GLN A 220 5.43 -6.14 -1.42
N GLY A 221 6.36 -7.07 -1.63
CA GLY A 221 6.32 -8.36 -0.97
C GLY A 221 6.54 -8.25 0.53
N SER A 222 7.43 -7.37 0.98
CA SER A 222 7.63 -7.11 2.41
C SER A 222 6.45 -6.40 3.04
N ALA A 223 5.77 -5.49 2.32
CA ALA A 223 4.51 -4.91 2.78
C ALA A 223 3.44 -5.98 2.99
N ALA A 224 3.32 -6.94 2.06
CA ALA A 224 2.40 -8.07 2.21
C ALA A 224 2.77 -8.98 3.39
N ASP A 225 4.06 -9.16 3.67
CA ASP A 225 4.54 -9.93 4.82
C ASP A 225 4.22 -9.23 6.14
N ILE A 226 4.43 -7.92 6.23
CA ILE A 226 4.09 -7.10 7.40
C ILE A 226 2.59 -7.15 7.66
N MET A 227 1.77 -6.95 6.62
CA MET A 227 0.32 -7.02 6.71
C MET A 227 -0.16 -8.36 7.27
N LYS A 228 0.35 -9.48 6.76
CA LYS A 228 -0.02 -10.82 7.23
C LYS A 228 0.40 -11.06 8.68
N ARG A 229 1.56 -10.57 9.10
CA ARG A 229 1.98 -10.64 10.50
C ARG A 229 1.07 -9.84 11.40
N ALA A 230 0.70 -8.61 10.99
CA ALA A 230 -0.25 -7.78 11.71
C ALA A 230 -1.61 -8.48 11.86
N MET A 231 -2.16 -9.05 10.77
CA MET A 231 -3.42 -9.81 10.83
C MET A 231 -3.37 -10.97 11.82
N ILE A 232 -2.29 -11.74 11.81
CA ILE A 232 -2.12 -12.87 12.76
C ILE A 232 -2.01 -12.37 14.19
N ALA A 233 -1.27 -11.29 14.42
CA ALA A 233 -1.10 -10.71 15.75
C ALA A 233 -2.41 -10.14 16.30
N ILE A 234 -3.17 -9.39 15.49
CA ILE A 234 -4.49 -8.87 15.84
C ILE A 234 -5.42 -10.04 16.23
N GLU A 235 -5.58 -11.03 15.37
CA GLU A 235 -6.46 -12.18 15.63
C GLU A 235 -6.06 -12.91 16.93
N THR A 236 -4.76 -13.14 17.13
CA THR A 236 -4.24 -13.77 18.36
C THR A 236 -4.60 -12.97 19.61
N ARG A 237 -4.45 -11.63 19.55
CA ARG A 237 -4.78 -10.75 20.67
C ARG A 237 -6.28 -10.68 20.94
N LEU A 238 -7.12 -10.62 19.92
CA LEU A 238 -8.58 -10.66 20.06
C LEU A 238 -9.00 -11.91 20.82
N GLN A 239 -8.44 -13.07 20.47
CA GLN A 239 -8.72 -14.34 21.15
C GLN A 239 -8.19 -14.37 22.59
N GLN A 240 -6.94 -13.93 22.82
CA GLN A 240 -6.33 -13.90 24.16
C GLN A 240 -7.09 -13.01 25.15
N GLU A 241 -7.61 -11.88 24.67
CA GLU A 241 -8.39 -10.95 25.48
C GLU A 241 -9.88 -11.30 25.51
N SER A 242 -10.29 -12.39 24.87
CA SER A 242 -11.68 -12.85 24.80
C SER A 242 -12.65 -11.78 24.28
N LEU A 243 -12.18 -10.95 23.34
CA LEU A 243 -13.00 -9.94 22.70
C LEU A 243 -13.96 -10.58 21.69
N GLN A 244 -15.16 -10.00 21.54
CA GLN A 244 -16.13 -10.42 20.54
C GLN A 244 -15.82 -9.89 19.15
N ALA A 245 -14.93 -8.90 19.07
CA ALA A 245 -14.50 -8.25 17.84
C ALA A 245 -14.05 -9.27 16.77
N ARG A 246 -14.33 -8.97 15.50
CA ARG A 246 -14.08 -9.86 14.36
C ARG A 246 -13.33 -9.12 13.26
N MET A 247 -12.24 -9.69 12.76
CA MET A 247 -11.57 -9.20 11.58
C MET A 247 -12.40 -9.55 10.34
N LEU A 248 -12.79 -8.53 9.56
CA LEU A 248 -13.70 -8.70 8.42
C LEU A 248 -12.99 -8.63 7.08
N LEU A 249 -12.23 -7.55 6.87
CA LEU A 249 -11.64 -7.24 5.57
C LEU A 249 -10.18 -6.85 5.71
N GLN A 250 -9.43 -7.22 4.68
CA GLN A 250 -8.10 -6.69 4.39
C GLN A 250 -8.16 -6.07 2.99
N VAL A 251 -7.90 -4.77 2.89
CA VAL A 251 -7.98 -4.01 1.64
C VAL A 251 -6.72 -3.18 1.48
N HIS A 252 -5.88 -3.48 0.47
CA HIS A 252 -4.59 -2.84 0.25
C HIS A 252 -3.69 -2.85 1.50
N ASP A 253 -3.55 -1.72 2.18
CA ASP A 253 -2.73 -1.56 3.38
C ASP A 253 -3.60 -1.37 4.65
N GLU A 254 -4.90 -1.68 4.55
CA GLU A 254 -5.94 -1.51 5.56
C GLU A 254 -6.46 -2.85 6.10
N ILE A 255 -6.79 -2.88 7.40
CA ILE A 255 -7.53 -3.96 8.06
C ILE A 255 -8.79 -3.37 8.67
N ILE A 256 -9.95 -4.00 8.44
CA ILE A 256 -11.24 -3.60 9.02
C ILE A 256 -11.72 -4.69 9.98
N VAL A 257 -12.04 -4.27 11.19
CA VAL A 257 -12.59 -5.08 12.27
C VAL A 257 -13.96 -4.51 12.65
N GLU A 258 -14.94 -5.37 12.96
CA GLU A 258 -16.16 -4.95 13.63
C GLU A 258 -16.10 -5.37 15.10
N ALA A 259 -16.67 -4.56 15.99
CA ALA A 259 -16.69 -4.83 17.43
C ALA A 259 -17.95 -4.24 18.08
N PRO A 260 -18.44 -4.85 19.21
CA PRO A 260 -19.43 -4.21 20.05
C PRO A 260 -18.99 -2.81 20.48
N GLN A 261 -19.94 -1.90 20.70
CA GLN A 261 -19.63 -0.50 21.05
C GLN A 261 -18.72 -0.37 22.26
N GLU A 262 -18.88 -1.22 23.27
CA GLU A 262 -18.08 -1.25 24.49
C GLU A 262 -16.63 -1.72 24.28
N GLU A 263 -16.35 -2.44 23.19
CA GLU A 263 -15.00 -2.93 22.89
C GLU A 263 -14.22 -2.01 21.95
N LEU A 264 -14.86 -1.03 21.31
CA LEU A 264 -14.23 -0.22 20.24
C LEU A 264 -12.95 0.47 20.72
N ASP A 265 -12.93 1.04 21.93
CA ASP A 265 -11.71 1.69 22.48
C ASP A 265 -10.56 0.70 22.69
N ARG A 266 -10.88 -0.53 23.04
CA ARG A 266 -9.87 -1.57 23.24
C ARG A 266 -9.34 -2.08 21.89
N VAL A 267 -10.22 -2.33 20.94
CA VAL A 267 -9.89 -2.81 19.60
C VAL A 267 -9.04 -1.79 18.85
N GLU A 268 -9.38 -0.51 18.91
CA GLU A 268 -8.58 0.56 18.31
C GLU A 268 -7.13 0.54 18.81
N ARG A 269 -6.94 0.53 20.14
CA ARG A 269 -5.59 0.46 20.73
C ARG A 269 -4.85 -0.82 20.34
N LEU A 270 -5.53 -1.95 20.37
CA LEU A 270 -4.97 -3.25 19.99
C LEU A 270 -4.49 -3.23 18.52
N MET A 271 -5.32 -2.74 17.61
CA MET A 271 -4.94 -2.65 16.18
C MET A 271 -3.76 -1.72 15.97
N GLN A 272 -3.75 -0.56 16.64
CA GLN A 272 -2.62 0.38 16.61
C GLN A 272 -1.32 -0.27 17.10
N GLU A 273 -1.36 -0.97 18.23
CA GLU A 273 -0.20 -1.64 18.83
C GLU A 273 0.35 -2.74 17.92
N GLU A 274 -0.52 -3.66 17.47
CA GLU A 274 -0.10 -4.83 16.70
C GLU A 274 0.37 -4.46 15.29
N MET A 275 -0.28 -3.51 14.64
CA MET A 275 0.16 -3.06 13.32
C MET A 275 1.47 -2.28 13.41
N SER A 276 1.61 -1.32 14.33
CA SER A 276 2.86 -0.57 14.48
C SER A 276 4.03 -1.45 14.95
N GLY A 277 3.76 -2.51 15.71
CA GLY A 277 4.73 -3.48 16.20
C GLY A 277 5.00 -4.68 15.29
N ALA A 278 4.28 -4.81 14.15
CA ALA A 278 4.32 -6.01 13.31
C ALA A 278 5.72 -6.39 12.81
N MET A 279 6.58 -5.40 12.61
CA MET A 279 7.99 -5.60 12.24
C MET A 279 8.88 -4.47 12.73
N LYS A 280 10.05 -4.84 13.28
CA LYS A 280 11.07 -3.86 13.64
C LYS A 280 11.84 -3.42 12.38
N LEU A 281 11.70 -2.16 12.01
CA LEU A 281 12.40 -1.50 10.91
C LEU A 281 13.28 -0.35 11.45
N ASP A 282 14.16 0.22 10.61
CA ASP A 282 14.99 1.38 10.97
C ASP A 282 14.19 2.68 11.10
N VAL A 283 12.95 2.66 10.60
CA VAL A 283 11.98 3.76 10.67
C VAL A 283 10.64 3.22 11.17
N PRO A 284 9.82 4.04 11.87
CA PRO A 284 8.59 3.56 12.48
C PRO A 284 7.52 3.21 11.43
N LEU A 285 6.80 2.12 11.67
CA LEU A 285 5.52 1.84 11.01
C LEU A 285 4.44 2.71 11.66
N ARG A 286 3.91 3.66 10.91
CA ARG A 286 2.81 4.53 11.38
C ARG A 286 1.49 3.98 10.88
N VAL A 287 0.51 3.99 11.77
CA VAL A 287 -0.83 3.46 11.53
C VAL A 287 -1.84 4.58 11.81
N SER A 288 -2.73 4.83 10.89
CA SER A 288 -3.93 5.64 11.10
C SER A 288 -5.06 4.72 11.52
N VAL A 289 -5.80 5.09 12.57
CA VAL A 289 -6.96 4.31 13.01
C VAL A 289 -8.17 5.20 13.00
N GLU A 290 -9.28 4.71 12.47
CA GLU A 290 -10.54 5.42 12.32
C GLU A 290 -11.70 4.52 12.74
N ARG A 291 -12.82 5.12 13.14
CA ARG A 291 -14.07 4.44 13.49
C ARG A 291 -15.20 4.91 12.60
N GLY A 292 -16.15 4.02 12.32
CA GLY A 292 -17.33 4.37 11.57
C GLY A 292 -18.52 3.46 11.85
N GLN A 293 -19.70 3.96 11.52
CA GLN A 293 -20.94 3.17 11.49
C GLN A 293 -21.19 2.57 10.10
N SER A 294 -20.37 2.97 9.14
CA SER A 294 -20.27 2.37 7.82
C SER A 294 -18.82 2.35 7.35
N TRP A 295 -18.52 1.55 6.35
CA TRP A 295 -17.18 1.60 5.73
C TRP A 295 -16.91 2.94 5.04
N GLY A 296 -17.95 3.60 4.53
CA GLY A 296 -17.83 4.92 3.88
C GLY A 296 -17.51 6.06 4.83
N ASP A 297 -17.77 5.93 6.14
CA ASP A 297 -17.46 6.94 7.17
C ASP A 297 -15.96 7.02 7.46
N MET A 298 -15.20 5.96 7.14
CA MET A 298 -13.78 5.83 7.40
C MET A 298 -13.03 6.16 6.10
N HIS A 299 -12.38 7.34 5.97
CA HIS A 299 -11.61 7.95 4.84
C HIS A 299 -12.14 9.28 4.32
#